data_b1a389d9e23b70068936f0429d4ec0a4
#
_entry.id   b1a389d9e23b70068936f0429d4ec0a4
#
_cell.length_a   1.000
_cell.length_b   1.000
_cell.length_c   1.000
_cell.angle_alpha   90.00
_cell.angle_beta   90.00
_cell.angle_gamma   90.00
#
_symmetry.space_group_name_H-M   'P 1'
#
loop_
_entity.id
_entity.type
_entity.pdbx_description
1 polymer ?
#
loop_
_entity_poly.entity_id
_entity_poly.type
_entity_poly.pdbx_seq_one_letter_code
_entity_poly.pdbx_strand_id
1 'polypeptide(L)'
;RNVKRIGDCLLAFIALVVFSPLFLICYIAVRREDGGPAIFRQERIGRFGRPFHIYKFRSMRLDAEKFGPALYKGGTDPRMTHAGKFLREHHLDELPQLWNVFIGDMAFIGPRPERKFYIDQIMEHDPRYRFLYQIRPGVTSYATLYNGYTDTVDKMLRRLRYDLFYLEHRSWLFDFKILVKTFLNIAFGKKF
;
A
#
# COMPACT_ATOMS: atom_id res chain seq x y z
N ARG A 1 22.17 4.33 -0.58
CA ARG A 1 20.89 4.41 -1.32
C ARG A 1 20.75 3.23 -2.30
N ASN A 2 21.82 2.84 -2.96
CA ASN A 2 21.82 1.71 -3.91
C ASN A 2 21.70 0.35 -3.18
N VAL A 3 22.36 0.17 -2.05
CA VAL A 3 22.32 -1.06 -1.26
C VAL A 3 20.91 -1.42 -0.80
N LYS A 4 20.14 -0.42 -0.29
CA LYS A 4 18.71 -0.65 0.07
C LYS A 4 17.92 -1.10 -1.16
N ARG A 5 18.13 -0.49 -2.33
CA ARG A 5 17.42 -0.87 -3.55
C ARG A 5 17.71 -2.30 -3.99
N ILE A 6 18.99 -2.73 -3.91
CA ILE A 6 19.38 -4.10 -4.23
C ILE A 6 18.71 -5.08 -3.26
N GLY A 7 18.74 -4.76 -1.95
CA GLY A 7 18.07 -5.56 -0.92
C GLY A 7 16.55 -5.68 -1.15
N ASP A 8 15.87 -4.55 -1.41
CA ASP A 8 14.44 -4.54 -1.71
C ASP A 8 14.13 -5.39 -2.96
N CYS A 9 14.92 -5.26 -4.03
CA CYS A 9 14.73 -6.01 -5.26
C CYS A 9 14.90 -7.53 -5.06
N LEU A 10 15.98 -7.94 -4.38
CA LEU A 10 16.26 -9.34 -4.11
C LEU A 10 15.19 -9.95 -3.21
N LEU A 11 14.81 -9.26 -2.14
CA LEU A 11 13.77 -9.73 -1.23
C LEU A 11 12.40 -9.82 -1.94
N ALA A 12 12.06 -8.85 -2.79
CA ALA A 12 10.83 -8.89 -3.57
C ALA A 12 10.82 -10.05 -4.57
N PHE A 13 11.95 -10.33 -5.22
CA PHE A 13 12.08 -11.47 -6.13
C PHE A 13 11.86 -12.80 -5.39
N ILE A 14 12.54 -13.00 -4.25
CA ILE A 14 12.38 -14.19 -3.42
C ILE A 14 10.93 -14.34 -2.97
N ALA A 15 10.31 -13.25 -2.50
CA ALA A 15 8.92 -13.25 -2.07
C ALA A 15 7.94 -13.59 -3.21
N LEU A 16 8.16 -13.06 -4.43
CA LEU A 16 7.35 -13.40 -5.60
C LEU A 16 7.43 -14.89 -5.94
N VAL A 17 8.62 -15.51 -5.85
CA VAL A 17 8.80 -16.94 -6.08
C VAL A 17 8.13 -17.77 -4.99
N VAL A 18 8.40 -17.45 -3.72
CA VAL A 18 7.87 -18.21 -2.57
C VAL A 18 6.35 -18.12 -2.48
N PHE A 19 5.77 -16.94 -2.71
CA PHE A 19 4.32 -16.74 -2.65
C PHE A 19 3.60 -16.98 -3.97
N SER A 20 4.29 -17.46 -5.02
CA SER A 20 3.65 -17.74 -6.32
C SER A 20 2.46 -18.70 -6.25
N PRO A 21 2.45 -19.80 -5.45
CA PRO A 21 1.27 -20.65 -5.32
C PRO A 21 0.09 -19.92 -4.67
N LEU A 22 0.36 -19.12 -3.63
CA LEU A 22 -0.66 -18.29 -2.97
C LEU A 22 -1.22 -17.23 -3.92
N PHE A 23 -0.34 -16.65 -4.74
CA PHE A 23 -0.72 -15.69 -5.77
C PHE A 23 -1.72 -16.30 -6.75
N LEU A 24 -1.46 -17.53 -7.21
CA LEU A 24 -2.35 -18.25 -8.11
C LEU A 24 -3.71 -18.55 -7.46
N ILE A 25 -3.72 -18.98 -6.20
CA ILE A 25 -4.96 -19.22 -5.45
C ILE A 25 -5.79 -17.94 -5.34
N CYS A 26 -5.18 -16.83 -4.93
CA CYS A 26 -5.86 -15.53 -4.83
C CYS A 26 -6.38 -15.07 -6.20
N TYR A 27 -5.59 -15.22 -7.25
CA TYR A 27 -5.98 -14.89 -8.62
C TYR A 27 -7.23 -15.64 -9.06
N ILE A 28 -7.25 -16.96 -8.85
CA ILE A 28 -8.39 -17.82 -9.20
C ILE A 28 -9.62 -17.44 -8.36
N ALA A 29 -9.46 -17.22 -7.05
CA ALA A 29 -10.56 -16.87 -6.16
C ALA A 29 -11.26 -15.57 -6.60
N VAL A 30 -10.49 -14.51 -6.89
CA VAL A 30 -11.05 -13.23 -7.36
C VAL A 30 -11.69 -13.36 -8.74
N ARG A 31 -11.07 -14.14 -9.63
CA ARG A 31 -11.57 -14.34 -11.00
C ARG A 31 -12.88 -15.09 -11.04
N ARG A 32 -13.06 -16.10 -10.16
CA ARG A 32 -14.26 -16.93 -10.10
C ARG A 32 -15.49 -16.22 -9.54
N GLU A 33 -15.31 -15.12 -8.84
CA GLU A 33 -16.42 -14.45 -8.15
C GLU A 33 -17.39 -13.75 -9.11
N ASP A 34 -16.84 -13.05 -10.12
CA ASP A 34 -17.64 -12.27 -11.08
C ASP A 34 -17.06 -12.25 -12.51
N GLY A 35 -16.05 -13.10 -12.79
CA GLY A 35 -15.42 -13.19 -14.11
C GLY A 35 -14.54 -11.99 -14.50
N GLY A 36 -14.52 -10.93 -13.71
CA GLY A 36 -13.76 -9.71 -13.99
C GLY A 36 -12.24 -9.86 -13.77
N PRO A 37 -11.43 -8.83 -14.09
CA PRO A 37 -9.97 -8.88 -13.93
C PRO A 37 -9.60 -9.08 -12.47
N ALA A 38 -8.69 -10.02 -12.19
CA ALA A 38 -8.25 -10.32 -10.83
C ALA A 38 -7.30 -9.25 -10.26
N ILE A 39 -6.52 -8.61 -11.14
CA ILE A 39 -5.57 -7.54 -10.75
C ILE A 39 -6.20 -6.17 -11.00
N PHE A 40 -6.27 -5.39 -9.94
CA PHE A 40 -6.66 -3.99 -9.95
C PHE A 40 -5.41 -3.11 -10.08
N ARG A 41 -5.49 -2.11 -10.95
CA ARG A 41 -4.45 -1.10 -11.16
C ARG A 41 -5.01 0.27 -10.83
N GLN A 42 -4.24 1.07 -10.10
CA GLN A 42 -4.62 2.43 -9.78
C GLN A 42 -3.40 3.35 -9.82
N GLU A 43 -3.57 4.50 -10.45
CA GLU A 43 -2.51 5.50 -10.48
C GLU A 43 -2.28 6.10 -9.09
N ARG A 44 -1.02 6.21 -8.74
CA ARG A 44 -0.51 6.81 -7.50
C ARG A 44 0.68 7.70 -7.81
N ILE A 45 0.99 8.61 -6.91
CA ILE A 45 2.17 9.45 -7.04
C ILE A 45 3.31 8.86 -6.22
N GLY A 46 4.43 8.67 -6.88
CA GLY A 46 5.64 8.05 -6.32
C GLY A 46 6.78 9.04 -6.15
N ARG A 47 8.00 8.49 -6.17
CA ARG A 47 9.21 9.25 -6.01
C ARG A 47 9.37 10.32 -7.11
N PHE A 48 9.87 11.49 -6.73
CA PHE A 48 10.00 12.69 -7.58
C PHE A 48 8.67 13.23 -8.12
N GLY A 49 7.54 12.89 -7.47
CA GLY A 49 6.23 13.31 -7.92
C GLY A 49 5.76 12.61 -9.21
N ARG A 50 6.42 11.51 -9.62
CA ARG A 50 6.10 10.80 -10.86
C ARG A 50 4.93 9.85 -10.63
N PRO A 51 3.94 9.79 -11.53
CA PRO A 51 2.86 8.83 -11.46
C PRO A 51 3.39 7.42 -11.76
N PHE A 52 2.81 6.43 -11.07
CA PHE A 52 3.01 5.01 -11.33
C PHE A 52 1.73 4.24 -11.03
N HIS A 53 1.63 2.98 -11.48
CA HIS A 53 0.47 2.13 -11.18
C HIS A 53 0.79 1.17 -10.04
N ILE A 54 0.03 1.27 -8.94
CA ILE A 54 0.05 0.27 -7.90
C ILE A 54 -0.79 -0.94 -8.32
N TYR A 55 -0.31 -2.14 -8.03
CA TYR A 55 -1.02 -3.38 -8.33
C TYR A 55 -1.56 -4.00 -7.04
N LYS A 56 -2.83 -4.45 -7.09
CA LYS A 56 -3.49 -5.16 -5.99
C LYS A 56 -4.38 -6.27 -6.55
N PHE A 57 -4.71 -7.27 -5.76
CA PHE A 57 -5.88 -8.07 -6.08
C PHE A 57 -7.13 -7.23 -5.92
N ARG A 58 -8.05 -7.39 -6.87
CA ARG A 58 -9.32 -6.68 -6.82
C ARG A 58 -10.14 -7.20 -5.64
N SER A 59 -10.50 -6.31 -4.76
CA SER A 59 -11.28 -6.59 -3.54
C SER A 59 -12.65 -5.93 -3.54
N MET A 60 -12.96 -5.17 -4.59
CA MET A 60 -14.23 -4.46 -4.74
C MET A 60 -14.86 -4.79 -6.09
N ARG A 61 -16.17 -4.55 -6.18
CA ARG A 61 -16.96 -4.70 -7.40
C ARG A 61 -16.41 -3.77 -8.50
N LEU A 62 -16.67 -4.13 -9.76
CA LEU A 62 -16.18 -3.36 -10.92
C LEU A 62 -16.71 -1.91 -10.96
N ASP A 63 -17.89 -1.69 -10.41
CA ASP A 63 -18.55 -0.38 -10.35
C ASP A 63 -18.26 0.40 -9.06
N ALA A 64 -17.31 -0.03 -8.25
CA ALA A 64 -17.03 0.53 -6.92
C ALA A 64 -16.70 2.03 -6.91
N GLU A 65 -16.13 2.55 -7.98
CA GLU A 65 -15.78 3.97 -8.14
C GLU A 65 -16.60 4.68 -9.24
N LYS A 66 -17.79 4.16 -9.60
CA LYS A 66 -18.66 4.74 -10.63
C LYS A 66 -18.97 6.23 -10.40
N PHE A 67 -19.01 6.66 -9.15
CA PHE A 67 -19.29 8.04 -8.75
C PHE A 67 -18.04 8.83 -8.33
N GLY A 68 -16.84 8.34 -8.70
CA GLY A 68 -15.56 8.99 -8.42
C GLY A 68 -14.77 8.37 -7.26
N PRO A 69 -13.64 9.00 -6.89
CA PRO A 69 -12.78 8.53 -5.84
C PRO A 69 -13.50 8.48 -4.49
N ALA A 70 -13.51 7.32 -3.84
CA ALA A 70 -14.12 7.15 -2.55
C ALA A 70 -13.19 6.41 -1.59
N LEU A 71 -13.10 6.90 -0.35
CA LEU A 71 -12.34 6.27 0.71
C LEU A 71 -12.98 4.95 1.16
N TYR A 72 -12.16 4.01 1.61
CA TYR A 72 -12.61 2.75 2.15
C TYR A 72 -13.25 2.94 3.53
N LYS A 73 -14.45 2.39 3.72
CA LYS A 73 -15.26 2.54 4.94
C LYS A 73 -15.12 1.37 5.93
N GLY A 74 -14.08 0.57 5.80
CA GLY A 74 -13.88 -0.60 6.68
C GLY A 74 -14.63 -1.85 6.21
N GLY A 75 -14.70 -2.87 7.07
CA GLY A 75 -15.26 -4.19 6.74
C GLY A 75 -16.75 -4.23 6.39
N THR A 76 -17.48 -3.13 6.58
CA THR A 76 -18.90 -2.98 6.21
C THR A 76 -19.10 -2.26 4.88
N ASP A 77 -18.04 -1.98 4.13
CA ASP A 77 -18.13 -1.29 2.85
C ASP A 77 -18.90 -2.16 1.83
N PRO A 78 -20.06 -1.71 1.33
CA PRO A 78 -20.94 -2.53 0.46
C PRO A 78 -20.35 -2.81 -0.92
N ARG A 79 -19.24 -2.13 -1.26
CA ARG A 79 -18.53 -2.33 -2.53
C ARG A 79 -17.63 -3.56 -2.51
N MET A 80 -17.41 -4.16 -1.34
CA MET A 80 -16.55 -5.33 -1.18
C MET A 80 -17.17 -6.57 -1.81
N THR A 81 -16.32 -7.37 -2.47
CA THR A 81 -16.66 -8.74 -2.86
C THR A 81 -16.39 -9.72 -1.70
N HIS A 82 -16.92 -10.93 -1.72
CA HIS A 82 -16.66 -11.91 -0.66
C HIS A 82 -15.18 -12.31 -0.60
N ALA A 83 -14.57 -12.66 -1.74
CA ALA A 83 -13.14 -12.93 -1.82
C ALA A 83 -12.33 -11.67 -1.42
N GLY A 84 -12.76 -10.50 -1.87
CA GLY A 84 -12.11 -9.23 -1.55
C GLY A 84 -12.10 -8.92 -0.06
N LYS A 85 -13.16 -9.22 0.65
CA LYS A 85 -13.21 -9.09 2.12
C LYS A 85 -12.16 -9.95 2.79
N PHE A 86 -12.11 -11.23 2.44
CA PHE A 86 -11.10 -12.16 2.98
C PHE A 86 -9.68 -11.69 2.67
N LEU A 87 -9.40 -11.31 1.42
CA LEU A 87 -8.08 -10.86 1.01
C LEU A 87 -7.63 -9.62 1.80
N ARG A 88 -8.53 -8.65 2.03
CA ARG A 88 -8.22 -7.45 2.82
C ARG A 88 -8.01 -7.72 4.30
N GLU A 89 -8.83 -8.59 4.88
CA GLU A 89 -8.69 -8.95 6.30
C GLU A 89 -7.34 -9.60 6.59
N HIS A 90 -6.76 -10.30 5.58
CA HIS A 90 -5.46 -10.98 5.69
C HIS A 90 -4.33 -10.23 4.96
N HIS A 91 -4.56 -9.01 4.47
CA HIS A 91 -3.59 -8.21 3.69
C HIS A 91 -3.05 -8.90 2.43
N LEU A 92 -3.75 -9.92 1.93
CA LEU A 92 -3.36 -10.66 0.72
C LEU A 92 -3.63 -9.88 -0.56
N ASP A 93 -4.55 -8.92 -0.51
CA ASP A 93 -4.85 -8.03 -1.64
C ASP A 93 -3.65 -7.19 -2.06
N GLU A 94 -2.68 -6.97 -1.17
CA GLU A 94 -1.49 -6.17 -1.44
C GLU A 94 -0.28 -6.98 -1.97
N LEU A 95 -0.38 -8.33 -2.05
CA LEU A 95 0.71 -9.17 -2.59
C LEU A 95 1.23 -8.71 -3.98
N PRO A 96 0.38 -8.27 -4.94
CA PRO A 96 0.87 -7.78 -6.23
C PRO A 96 1.79 -6.57 -6.15
N GLN A 97 1.82 -5.82 -5.04
CA GLN A 97 2.77 -4.72 -4.85
C GLN A 97 4.23 -5.20 -4.76
N LEU A 98 4.47 -6.48 -4.49
CA LEU A 98 5.82 -7.05 -4.59
C LEU A 98 6.42 -6.83 -5.99
N TRP A 99 5.58 -6.84 -7.03
CA TRP A 99 6.01 -6.48 -8.38
C TRP A 99 6.43 -5.01 -8.48
N ASN A 100 5.69 -4.08 -7.86
CA ASN A 100 6.09 -2.68 -7.82
C ASN A 100 7.44 -2.47 -7.10
N VAL A 101 7.69 -3.25 -6.04
CA VAL A 101 9.00 -3.22 -5.36
C VAL A 101 10.09 -3.77 -6.28
N PHE A 102 9.82 -4.89 -6.94
CA PHE A 102 10.79 -5.54 -7.84
C PHE A 102 11.21 -4.63 -8.99
N ILE A 103 10.26 -3.98 -9.68
CA ILE A 103 10.56 -3.07 -10.80
C ILE A 103 11.09 -1.70 -10.35
N GLY A 104 10.89 -1.32 -9.08
CA GLY A 104 11.48 -0.13 -8.46
C GLY A 104 10.59 1.07 -8.32
N ASP A 105 9.31 0.94 -8.54
CA ASP A 105 8.32 1.98 -8.24
C ASP A 105 8.17 2.19 -6.74
N MET A 106 8.26 1.09 -5.97
CA MET A 106 8.09 1.06 -4.53
C MET A 106 9.33 0.51 -3.81
N ALA A 107 9.33 0.62 -2.50
CA ALA A 107 10.20 -0.04 -1.53
C ALA A 107 9.35 -0.88 -0.57
N PHE A 108 9.95 -1.77 0.23
CA PHE A 108 9.18 -2.40 1.32
C PHE A 108 8.72 -1.38 2.34
N ILE A 109 9.58 -0.44 2.70
CA ILE A 109 9.32 0.58 3.71
C ILE A 109 9.48 1.96 3.13
N GLY A 110 8.43 2.77 3.27
CA GLY A 110 8.35 4.16 2.81
C GLY A 110 6.95 4.72 3.07
N PRO A 111 6.72 6.00 2.77
CA PRO A 111 5.40 6.60 2.89
C PRO A 111 4.40 5.88 1.99
N ARG A 112 3.15 5.77 2.43
CA ARG A 112 2.11 5.13 1.62
C ARG A 112 1.83 5.97 0.36
N PRO A 113 1.81 5.36 -0.83
CA PRO A 113 1.52 6.09 -2.05
C PRO A 113 0.05 6.54 -2.09
N GLU A 114 -0.17 7.82 -2.30
CA GLU A 114 -1.51 8.40 -2.37
C GLU A 114 -1.91 8.77 -3.81
N ARG A 115 -3.21 8.93 -4.04
CA ARG A 115 -3.77 9.45 -5.29
C ARG A 115 -3.56 10.96 -5.35
N LYS A 116 -3.28 11.49 -6.54
CA LYS A 116 -3.10 12.94 -6.71
C LYS A 116 -4.26 13.76 -6.13
N PHE A 117 -5.50 13.28 -6.30
CA PHE A 117 -6.70 13.91 -5.75
C PHE A 117 -6.61 14.17 -4.23
N TYR A 118 -6.13 13.19 -3.45
CA TYR A 118 -5.97 13.36 -1.99
C TYR A 118 -4.71 14.14 -1.64
N ILE A 119 -3.64 14.00 -2.43
CA ILE A 119 -2.41 14.77 -2.24
C ILE A 119 -2.68 16.27 -2.36
N ASP A 120 -3.47 16.68 -3.35
CA ASP A 120 -3.81 18.08 -3.56
C ASP A 120 -4.53 18.64 -2.31
N GLN A 121 -5.51 17.91 -1.77
CA GLN A 121 -6.20 18.28 -0.52
C GLN A 121 -5.24 18.35 0.69
N ILE A 122 -4.32 17.40 0.81
CA ILE A 122 -3.32 17.41 1.89
C ILE A 122 -2.41 18.65 1.74
N MET A 123 -1.96 18.95 0.53
CA MET A 123 -1.04 20.04 0.25
C MET A 123 -1.66 21.43 0.43
N GLU A 124 -2.97 21.57 0.33
CA GLU A 124 -3.70 22.79 0.71
C GLU A 124 -3.53 23.13 2.20
N HIS A 125 -3.44 22.08 3.05
CA HIS A 125 -3.31 22.22 4.49
C HIS A 125 -1.85 22.16 4.97
N ASP A 126 -1.02 21.32 4.33
CA ASP A 126 0.37 21.10 4.71
C ASP A 126 1.25 20.81 3.47
N PRO A 127 1.90 21.85 2.92
CA PRO A 127 2.75 21.72 1.74
C PRO A 127 4.02 20.88 1.97
N ARG A 128 4.32 20.49 3.21
CA ARG A 128 5.45 19.61 3.53
C ARG A 128 5.31 18.21 2.96
N TYR A 129 4.11 17.82 2.50
CA TYR A 129 3.91 16.56 1.77
C TYR A 129 4.92 16.37 0.63
N ARG A 130 5.33 17.44 -0.05
CA ARG A 130 6.34 17.44 -1.12
C ARG A 130 7.66 16.78 -0.72
N PHE A 131 8.04 16.80 0.55
CA PHE A 131 9.27 16.19 1.02
C PHE A 131 9.25 14.66 0.92
N LEU A 132 8.07 14.04 0.94
CA LEU A 132 7.93 12.60 0.78
C LEU A 132 8.36 12.12 -0.61
N TYR A 133 8.32 12.99 -1.62
CA TYR A 133 8.79 12.67 -2.97
C TYR A 133 10.29 12.37 -3.09
N GLN A 134 11.08 12.65 -2.04
CA GLN A 134 12.51 12.32 -2.03
C GLN A 134 12.78 10.82 -1.99
N ILE A 135 11.83 10.03 -1.50
CA ILE A 135 11.99 8.59 -1.35
C ILE A 135 10.90 7.81 -2.10
N ARG A 136 11.13 6.51 -2.31
CA ARG A 136 10.09 5.65 -2.87
C ARG A 136 8.98 5.42 -1.85
N PRO A 137 7.72 5.36 -2.30
CA PRO A 137 6.62 4.90 -1.46
C PRO A 137 6.85 3.45 -1.02
N GLY A 138 6.27 3.08 0.11
CA GLY A 138 6.42 1.75 0.70
C GLY A 138 5.16 0.89 0.60
N VAL A 139 5.36 -0.42 0.64
CA VAL A 139 4.29 -1.40 0.87
C VAL A 139 3.78 -1.26 2.31
N THR A 140 4.70 -1.09 3.26
CA THR A 140 4.39 -0.69 4.64
C THR A 140 5.07 0.63 5.00
N SER A 141 4.54 1.31 6.03
CA SER A 141 5.07 2.58 6.50
C SER A 141 5.06 2.66 8.03
N TYR A 142 5.88 3.57 8.57
CA TYR A 142 5.80 3.91 9.99
C TYR A 142 4.39 4.40 10.36
N ALA A 143 3.79 5.22 9.49
CA ALA A 143 2.44 5.72 9.67
C ALA A 143 1.40 4.59 9.72
N THR A 144 1.50 3.55 8.91
CA THR A 144 0.58 2.41 8.91
C THR A 144 0.53 1.72 10.27
N LEU A 145 1.63 1.67 11.01
CA LEU A 145 1.70 1.02 12.32
C LEU A 145 0.96 1.77 13.44
N TYR A 146 0.68 3.08 13.26
CA TYR A 146 0.18 3.94 14.34
C TYR A 146 -1.05 4.77 13.99
N ASN A 147 -1.42 4.90 12.73
CA ASN A 147 -2.50 5.79 12.28
C ASN A 147 -3.78 5.08 11.87
N GLY A 148 -3.72 3.77 11.59
CA GLY A 148 -4.87 3.03 11.08
C GLY A 148 -5.40 3.54 9.73
N TYR A 149 -6.69 3.29 9.46
CA TYR A 149 -7.34 3.77 8.23
C TYR A 149 -7.47 5.29 8.20
N THR A 150 -7.22 5.87 7.02
CA THR A 150 -7.33 7.30 6.75
C THR A 150 -8.56 7.57 5.88
N ASP A 151 -9.65 7.88 6.54
CA ASP A 151 -10.97 8.17 5.95
C ASP A 151 -11.35 9.67 6.04
N THR A 152 -10.49 10.49 6.63
CA THR A 152 -10.68 11.94 6.77
C THR A 152 -9.38 12.69 6.47
N VAL A 153 -9.49 13.98 6.12
CA VAL A 153 -8.33 14.85 5.87
C VAL A 153 -7.46 14.96 7.13
N ASP A 154 -8.05 15.06 8.32
CA ASP A 154 -7.31 15.13 9.58
C ASP A 154 -6.45 13.87 9.82
N LYS A 155 -6.99 12.69 9.51
CA LYS A 155 -6.22 11.45 9.59
C LYS A 155 -5.12 11.38 8.51
N MET A 156 -5.35 11.97 7.33
CA MET A 156 -4.32 12.10 6.30
C MET A 156 -3.18 13.02 6.75
N LEU A 157 -3.51 14.15 7.37
CA LEU A 157 -2.52 15.07 7.94
C LEU A 157 -1.76 14.43 9.11
N ARG A 158 -2.45 13.63 9.95
CA ARG A 158 -1.79 12.85 11.00
C ARG A 158 -0.82 11.83 10.39
N ARG A 159 -1.21 11.12 9.33
CA ARG A 159 -0.33 10.20 8.59
C ARG A 159 0.89 10.93 8.06
N LEU A 160 0.70 12.11 7.45
CA LEU A 160 1.80 12.93 6.94
C LEU A 160 2.84 13.21 8.04
N ARG A 161 2.43 13.52 9.27
CA ARG A 161 3.37 13.76 10.38
C ARG A 161 4.22 12.51 10.69
N TYR A 162 3.63 11.31 10.69
CA TYR A 162 4.38 10.07 10.88
C TYR A 162 5.31 9.77 9.71
N ASP A 163 4.89 10.02 8.48
CA ASP A 163 5.73 9.81 7.29
C ASP A 163 6.88 10.82 7.22
N LEU A 164 6.67 12.07 7.63
CA LEU A 164 7.74 13.06 7.77
C LEU A 164 8.73 12.66 8.88
N PHE A 165 8.24 12.22 10.03
CA PHE A 165 9.07 11.68 11.09
C PHE A 165 9.94 10.53 10.60
N TYR A 166 9.35 9.59 9.85
CA TYR A 166 10.12 8.50 9.24
C TYR A 166 11.18 9.03 8.28
N LEU A 167 10.84 10.01 7.44
CA LEU A 167 11.78 10.61 6.48
C LEU A 167 13.02 11.18 7.16
N GLU A 168 12.84 11.84 8.32
CA GLU A 168 13.90 12.46 9.10
C GLU A 168 14.78 11.42 9.83
N HIS A 169 14.18 10.37 10.36
CA HIS A 169 14.85 9.38 11.23
C HIS A 169 15.17 8.05 10.54
N ARG A 170 14.98 7.94 9.23
CA ARG A 170 15.18 6.68 8.49
C ARG A 170 16.60 6.17 8.64
N SER A 171 16.68 4.91 8.99
CA SER A 171 17.92 4.14 9.10
C SER A 171 17.63 2.67 8.82
N TRP A 172 18.67 1.87 8.56
CA TRP A 172 18.52 0.42 8.40
C TRP A 172 17.86 -0.25 9.60
N LEU A 173 18.24 0.17 10.79
CA LEU A 173 17.69 -0.36 12.04
C LEU A 173 16.21 0.05 12.19
N PHE A 174 15.85 1.26 11.80
CA PHE A 174 14.47 1.74 11.86
C PHE A 174 13.60 1.01 10.84
N ASP A 175 14.10 0.83 9.61
CA ASP A 175 13.43 0.03 8.59
C ASP A 175 13.19 -1.40 9.07
N PHE A 176 14.21 -2.05 9.64
CA PHE A 176 14.09 -3.39 10.20
C PHE A 176 13.04 -3.48 11.31
N LYS A 177 13.02 -2.52 12.24
CA LYS A 177 11.99 -2.45 13.29
C LYS A 177 10.57 -2.33 12.72
N ILE A 178 10.38 -1.50 11.69
CA ILE A 178 9.09 -1.35 11.02
C ILE A 178 8.67 -2.67 10.37
N LEU A 179 9.58 -3.32 9.66
CA LEU A 179 9.31 -4.59 8.97
C LEU A 179 8.90 -5.69 9.95
N VAL A 180 9.68 -5.89 11.02
CA VAL A 180 9.38 -6.88 12.07
C VAL A 180 8.03 -6.58 12.73
N LYS A 181 7.76 -5.32 13.08
CA LYS A 181 6.50 -4.93 13.71
C LYS A 181 5.30 -5.13 12.77
N THR A 182 5.46 -4.82 11.47
CA THR A 182 4.43 -5.08 10.47
C THR A 182 4.14 -6.58 10.37
N PHE A 183 5.18 -7.41 10.28
CA PHE A 183 5.04 -8.87 10.22
C PHE A 183 4.31 -9.42 11.45
N LEU A 184 4.74 -9.01 12.65
CA LEU A 184 4.10 -9.43 13.89
C LEU A 184 2.62 -9.00 13.95
N ASN A 185 2.30 -7.78 13.55
CA ASN A 185 0.91 -7.30 13.53
C ASN A 185 0.05 -8.12 12.56
N ILE A 186 0.56 -8.47 11.39
CA ILE A 186 -0.16 -9.34 10.43
C ILE A 186 -0.32 -10.76 11.03
N ALA A 187 0.74 -11.33 11.57
CA ALA A 187 0.73 -12.69 12.15
C ALA A 187 -0.23 -12.82 13.34
N PHE A 188 -0.34 -11.78 14.17
CA PHE A 188 -1.24 -11.75 15.33
C PHE A 188 -2.62 -11.12 15.04
N GLY A 189 -2.95 -10.89 13.77
CA GLY A 189 -4.27 -10.38 13.35
C GLY A 189 -4.61 -8.98 13.87
N LYS A 190 -3.61 -8.15 14.20
CA LYS A 190 -3.87 -6.75 14.57
C LYS A 190 -4.27 -5.98 13.32
N LYS A 191 -5.45 -5.35 13.38
CA LYS A 191 -5.90 -4.44 12.32
C LYS A 191 -5.10 -3.13 12.38
N PHE A 192 -4.66 -2.69 11.22
CA PHE A 192 -3.99 -1.40 11.04
C PHE A 192 -5.00 -0.30 10.74
#